data_207eae59c6815444a835b9cbe4f3872c
#
_entry.id   207eae59c6815444a835b9cbe4f3872c
#
_cell.length_a   1.000
_cell.length_b   1.000
_cell.length_c   1.000
_cell.angle_alpha   90.00
_cell.angle_beta   90.00
_cell.angle_gamma   90.00
#
_symmetry.space_group_name_H-M   'P 1'
#
loop_
_entity.id
_entity.type
_entity.pdbx_description
1 polymer ?
#
loop_
_entity_poly.entity_id
_entity_poly.type
_entity_poly.pdbx_seq_one_letter_code
_entity_poly.pdbx_strand_id
1 'polypeptide(L)'
;MAVPIPEGCGTLAPRFFSPGIYGFKEAQPYERNHELAHVTTPAAAHGNHAAKHGQNEGFLQTYVFSLDHKVIGIQYAVTGLLFLFFGFCLMMVMRWQLAYPGSPIPVIGGLMGEANAPGGIMLPEFYNQLGAMHGTIMVFLGVVPLAVGGFGNFVLPLQIGAPDMAFPKLNMLSYWSFFLGGVVMLASFFVPGGAANSGWTSYAPLSVIATTGQTVWLVGMIFLITSSLLGSVNFIVTTIQLRAPGLTFMRLPFFVWAQLVTAFLLLLAFPPLEAAGVLQLMDRVAGTSFFLPSGLVVGGVPLEVSGGGSPLLWQHLFWFLAHPEVYVLILPALGIVADIIANNTRKPIWGYRALVASLIFLGFMSFVVWAHHMFLTGMGTTMSSFFQTTTMIISIPSIVILSGLFLSLHGGSIRFTTPMLFALAFLPMFGIGGLTGLPLGLTAPDIHLHDTYYVIGHFHYVVAPGTLLALMGGIYYWFPKATGRKMNDLLGRIHFWGSFISINVVFMPMFIQGLSGMNRRMYDGGATYVMNQDVLVWNEVISMGAWALGFFQLFFIFNFFRSINHGEKVGANPWQATTLEWQAPSPPPHGNFSTPPQVHRGPYEYSVRGAQKDFLMQGEADEPQAESAKV
;
A
#
# COMPACT_ATOMS: atom_id res chain seq x y z
N MET A 1 -6.53 61.58 -14.76
CA MET A 1 -6.89 61.67 -16.20
C MET A 1 -7.74 60.43 -16.49
N ALA A 2 -9.03 60.70 -16.60
CA ALA A 2 -10.03 59.68 -16.93
C ALA A 2 -10.20 59.62 -18.44
N VAL A 3 -10.25 58.42 -19.02
CA VAL A 3 -10.61 58.19 -20.42
C VAL A 3 -11.94 57.44 -20.43
N PRO A 4 -12.93 57.86 -21.22
CA PRO A 4 -14.30 57.40 -21.12
C PRO A 4 -14.57 56.11 -21.88
N ILE A 5 -15.54 55.35 -21.35
CA ILE A 5 -16.13 54.14 -21.93
C ILE A 5 -17.19 54.55 -22.97
N PRO A 6 -17.29 53.94 -24.15
CA PRO A 6 -18.45 54.08 -25.02
C PRO A 6 -19.52 53.04 -24.64
N GLU A 7 -20.74 53.54 -24.41
CA GLU A 7 -21.97 52.76 -24.38
C GLU A 7 -22.39 52.30 -25.79
N GLY A 8 -22.94 51.10 -25.85
CA GLY A 8 -23.86 50.74 -26.92
C GLY A 8 -23.62 49.41 -27.61
N CYS A 9 -24.46 48.45 -27.30
CA CYS A 9 -25.11 47.40 -28.11
C CYS A 9 -25.32 46.16 -27.25
N GLY A 10 -26.46 45.77 -26.83
CA GLY A 10 -27.53 45.29 -27.66
C GLY A 10 -27.74 43.83 -27.26
N THR A 11 -28.74 43.56 -26.42
CA THR A 11 -29.21 42.25 -26.02
C THR A 11 -29.52 41.37 -27.24
N LEU A 12 -28.83 40.21 -27.37
CA LEU A 12 -29.26 39.10 -28.22
C LEU A 12 -29.33 37.81 -27.39
N ALA A 13 -30.55 37.47 -27.01
CA ALA A 13 -30.89 36.11 -26.57
C ALA A 13 -31.00 35.19 -27.80
N PRO A 14 -30.47 34.02 -27.78
CA PRO A 14 -30.81 32.99 -28.80
C PRO A 14 -32.08 32.27 -28.35
N ARG A 15 -33.17 32.54 -29.07
CA ARG A 15 -34.28 31.59 -29.26
C ARG A 15 -33.83 30.46 -30.21
N PHE A 16 -34.51 29.36 -30.08
CA PHE A 16 -34.70 28.18 -30.96
C PHE A 16 -34.09 26.91 -30.45
N PHE A 17 -34.99 26.08 -29.92
CA PHE A 17 -35.35 24.85 -30.62
C PHE A 17 -36.81 24.46 -30.25
N SER A 18 -37.67 24.51 -31.28
CA SER A 18 -39.05 24.05 -31.29
C SER A 18 -39.07 22.53 -31.55
N PRO A 19 -39.98 21.72 -30.94
CA PRO A 19 -40.03 20.29 -31.19
C PRO A 19 -40.83 20.01 -32.46
N GLY A 20 -40.22 19.38 -33.43
CA GLY A 20 -40.83 18.91 -34.67
C GLY A 20 -40.71 17.39 -34.82
N ILE A 21 -41.82 16.72 -34.61
CA ILE A 21 -42.31 15.54 -35.32
C ILE A 21 -41.34 14.36 -35.55
N TYR A 22 -41.42 13.33 -34.68
CA TYR A 22 -41.39 11.93 -35.10
C TYR A 22 -42.41 11.15 -34.27
N GLY A 23 -43.44 10.61 -34.97
CA GLY A 23 -44.50 9.81 -34.39
C GLY A 23 -43.97 8.47 -33.88
N PHE A 24 -44.12 8.24 -32.59
CA PHE A 24 -44.03 6.89 -32.03
C PHE A 24 -45.34 6.16 -32.26
N LYS A 25 -45.34 5.12 -33.10
CA LYS A 25 -46.38 4.12 -33.15
C LYS A 25 -46.39 3.34 -31.84
N GLU A 26 -47.53 3.26 -31.19
CA GLU A 26 -47.80 2.37 -30.07
C GLU A 26 -47.42 0.94 -30.43
N ALA A 27 -46.49 0.35 -29.72
CA ALA A 27 -46.16 -1.05 -29.77
C ALA A 27 -47.15 -1.80 -28.86
N GLN A 28 -47.88 -2.74 -29.43
CA GLN A 28 -48.74 -3.68 -28.70
C GLN A 28 -47.93 -4.55 -27.73
N PRO A 29 -48.48 -5.03 -26.62
CA PRO A 29 -47.78 -5.85 -25.64
C PRO A 29 -47.42 -7.21 -26.26
N TYR A 30 -46.12 -7.49 -26.24
CA TYR A 30 -45.55 -8.78 -26.63
C TYR A 30 -45.78 -9.77 -25.50
N GLU A 31 -46.62 -10.78 -25.73
CA GLU A 31 -46.78 -11.93 -24.85
C GLU A 31 -45.44 -12.66 -24.73
N ARG A 32 -44.89 -12.71 -23.53
CA ARG A 32 -43.65 -13.39 -23.21
C ARG A 32 -43.94 -14.88 -22.99
N ASN A 33 -43.82 -15.70 -24.04
CA ASN A 33 -43.70 -17.14 -23.86
C ASN A 33 -42.38 -17.44 -23.14
N HIS A 34 -42.49 -17.92 -21.88
CA HIS A 34 -41.37 -18.45 -21.11
C HIS A 34 -40.94 -19.81 -21.67
N GLU A 35 -40.03 -19.81 -22.64
CA GLU A 35 -39.09 -20.91 -22.80
C GLU A 35 -37.80 -20.51 -22.12
N LEU A 36 -37.58 -21.02 -20.89
CA LEU A 36 -36.32 -20.99 -20.18
C LEU A 36 -35.32 -21.82 -20.99
N ALA A 37 -34.56 -21.16 -21.86
CA ALA A 37 -33.30 -21.72 -22.33
C ALA A 37 -32.39 -21.86 -21.09
N HIS A 38 -32.24 -23.07 -20.58
CA HIS A 38 -31.20 -23.42 -19.63
C HIS A 38 -29.84 -23.12 -20.27
N VAL A 39 -29.30 -21.95 -19.98
CA VAL A 39 -27.87 -21.70 -20.14
C VAL A 39 -27.18 -22.58 -19.11
N THR A 40 -26.78 -23.76 -19.53
CA THR A 40 -25.89 -24.62 -18.76
C THR A 40 -24.57 -23.88 -18.59
N THR A 41 -24.40 -23.29 -17.43
CA THR A 41 -23.09 -22.83 -16.94
C THR A 41 -22.13 -24.01 -17.03
N PRO A 42 -20.90 -23.82 -17.52
CA PRO A 42 -19.89 -24.87 -17.53
C PRO A 42 -19.29 -25.06 -16.11
N ALA A 43 -20.12 -25.45 -15.15
CA ALA A 43 -19.67 -25.84 -13.81
C ALA A 43 -19.07 -27.26 -13.75
N ALA A 44 -19.12 -28.00 -14.85
CA ALA A 44 -18.68 -29.39 -14.86
C ALA A 44 -17.21 -29.61 -15.26
N ALA A 45 -16.48 -28.57 -15.71
CA ALA A 45 -15.09 -28.72 -16.13
C ALA A 45 -14.06 -28.56 -15.00
N HIS A 46 -14.41 -28.00 -13.85
CA HIS A 46 -13.48 -27.77 -12.73
C HIS A 46 -13.46 -28.90 -11.69
N GLY A 47 -14.41 -29.81 -11.70
CA GLY A 47 -14.50 -30.90 -10.71
C GLY A 47 -13.40 -31.97 -10.79
N ASN A 48 -12.75 -32.14 -11.93
CA ASN A 48 -11.77 -33.21 -12.15
C ASN A 48 -10.30 -32.78 -11.98
N HIS A 49 -9.99 -31.49 -11.88
CA HIS A 49 -8.63 -31.02 -11.59
C HIS A 49 -8.30 -30.97 -10.09
N ALA A 50 -9.29 -30.76 -9.24
CA ALA A 50 -9.08 -30.69 -7.77
C ALA A 50 -8.72 -32.05 -7.14
N ALA A 51 -9.14 -33.16 -7.76
CA ALA A 51 -8.92 -34.51 -7.20
C ALA A 51 -7.56 -35.14 -7.53
N LYS A 52 -6.74 -34.55 -8.42
CA LYS A 52 -5.46 -35.13 -8.86
C LYS A 52 -4.21 -34.49 -8.24
N HIS A 53 -4.31 -33.34 -7.56
CA HIS A 53 -3.15 -32.61 -7.03
C HIS A 53 -2.69 -33.04 -5.62
N GLY A 54 -3.24 -34.08 -5.02
CA GLY A 54 -3.02 -34.41 -3.60
C GLY A 54 -2.05 -35.53 -3.26
N GLN A 55 -1.50 -36.28 -4.18
CA GLN A 55 -0.87 -37.54 -3.78
C GLN A 55 0.62 -37.80 -4.15
N ASN A 56 1.31 -36.94 -4.93
CA ASN A 56 2.75 -37.12 -5.20
C ASN A 56 3.47 -35.86 -5.70
N GLU A 57 3.09 -34.66 -5.26
CA GLU A 57 3.84 -33.46 -5.60
C GLU A 57 5.11 -33.38 -4.73
N GLY A 58 6.28 -33.25 -5.37
CA GLY A 58 7.53 -33.04 -4.65
C GLY A 58 7.57 -31.66 -3.92
N PHE A 59 8.47 -31.52 -2.93
CA PHE A 59 8.65 -30.29 -2.15
C PHE A 59 8.71 -29.02 -3.02
N LEU A 60 9.39 -29.06 -4.17
CA LEU A 60 9.52 -27.92 -5.07
C LEU A 60 8.18 -27.47 -5.66
N GLN A 61 7.32 -28.41 -6.06
CA GLN A 61 6.01 -28.10 -6.62
C GLN A 61 5.03 -27.60 -5.55
N THR A 62 5.11 -28.15 -4.34
CA THR A 62 4.20 -27.78 -3.26
C THR A 62 4.53 -26.41 -2.65
N TYR A 63 5.82 -26.10 -2.44
CA TYR A 63 6.23 -24.95 -1.64
C TYR A 63 7.02 -23.88 -2.41
N VAL A 64 7.67 -24.22 -3.52
CA VAL A 64 8.51 -23.28 -4.28
C VAL A 64 7.77 -22.77 -5.52
N PHE A 65 7.30 -23.67 -6.38
CA PHE A 65 6.54 -23.35 -7.59
C PHE A 65 5.05 -23.67 -7.41
N SER A 66 4.53 -23.32 -6.24
CA SER A 66 3.15 -23.59 -5.87
C SER A 66 2.17 -22.81 -6.76
N LEU A 67 1.02 -23.44 -7.01
CA LEU A 67 -0.13 -22.79 -7.63
C LEU A 67 -1.20 -22.40 -6.61
N ASP A 68 -1.09 -22.87 -5.36
CA ASP A 68 -2.03 -22.55 -4.28
C ASP A 68 -1.83 -21.11 -3.79
N HIS A 69 -2.87 -20.30 -3.85
CA HIS A 69 -2.85 -18.90 -3.46
C HIS A 69 -2.37 -18.66 -2.02
N LYS A 70 -2.60 -19.61 -1.11
CA LYS A 70 -2.17 -19.49 0.30
C LYS A 70 -0.66 -19.63 0.43
N VAL A 71 -0.08 -20.57 -0.27
CA VAL A 71 1.37 -20.77 -0.29
C VAL A 71 2.05 -19.55 -0.91
N ILE A 72 1.54 -19.07 -2.05
CA ILE A 72 2.04 -17.86 -2.71
C ILE A 72 1.89 -16.64 -1.79
N GLY A 73 0.76 -16.51 -1.09
CA GLY A 73 0.56 -15.45 -0.11
C GLY A 73 1.58 -15.48 1.04
N ILE A 74 1.91 -16.68 1.55
CA ILE A 74 2.95 -16.87 2.57
C ILE A 74 4.34 -16.55 2.00
N GLN A 75 4.64 -16.96 0.75
CA GLN A 75 5.90 -16.62 0.08
C GLN A 75 6.07 -15.09 -0.02
N TYR A 76 5.04 -14.36 -0.48
CA TYR A 76 5.05 -12.89 -0.51
C TYR A 76 5.22 -12.29 0.88
N ALA A 77 4.49 -12.79 1.88
CA ALA A 77 4.55 -12.27 3.24
C ALA A 77 5.93 -12.46 3.88
N VAL A 78 6.51 -13.65 3.78
CA VAL A 78 7.84 -13.95 4.33
C VAL A 78 8.91 -13.12 3.61
N THR A 79 8.90 -13.12 2.28
CA THR A 79 9.89 -12.37 1.49
C THR A 79 9.75 -10.87 1.73
N GLY A 80 8.52 -10.33 1.77
CA GLY A 80 8.25 -8.93 2.07
C GLY A 80 8.72 -8.53 3.49
N LEU A 81 8.48 -9.36 4.50
CA LEU A 81 8.98 -9.12 5.87
C LEU A 81 10.50 -9.14 5.94
N LEU A 82 11.18 -10.03 5.20
CA LEU A 82 12.64 -10.05 5.12
C LEU A 82 13.19 -8.78 4.46
N PHE A 83 12.58 -8.32 3.38
CA PHE A 83 12.95 -7.05 2.75
C PHE A 83 12.65 -5.84 3.64
N LEU A 84 11.51 -5.82 4.35
CA LEU A 84 11.22 -4.77 5.35
C LEU A 84 12.30 -4.72 6.43
N PHE A 85 12.72 -5.88 6.93
CA PHE A 85 13.78 -5.96 7.92
C PHE A 85 15.12 -5.45 7.35
N PHE A 86 15.48 -5.88 6.13
CA PHE A 86 16.70 -5.42 5.48
C PHE A 86 16.70 -3.91 5.23
N GLY A 87 15.61 -3.37 4.64
CA GLY A 87 15.45 -1.94 4.40
C GLY A 87 15.48 -1.12 5.69
N PHE A 88 14.90 -1.64 6.78
CA PHE A 88 15.00 -1.05 8.10
C PHE A 88 16.46 -1.01 8.60
N CYS A 89 17.23 -2.09 8.43
CA CYS A 89 18.64 -2.13 8.82
C CYS A 89 19.47 -1.07 8.09
N LEU A 90 19.22 -0.82 6.79
CA LEU A 90 19.90 0.25 6.05
C LEU A 90 19.68 1.62 6.73
N MET A 91 18.44 1.90 7.16
CA MET A 91 18.13 3.15 7.84
C MET A 91 18.77 3.22 9.25
N MET A 92 18.91 2.09 9.96
CA MET A 92 19.59 2.08 11.28
C MET A 92 21.05 2.53 11.17
N VAL A 93 21.72 2.12 10.10
CA VAL A 93 23.08 2.56 9.78
C VAL A 93 23.13 4.05 9.46
N MET A 94 22.22 4.54 8.62
CA MET A 94 22.10 5.97 8.32
C MET A 94 21.80 6.81 9.57
N ARG A 95 20.98 6.28 10.49
CA ARG A 95 20.65 6.99 11.75
C ARG A 95 21.88 7.20 12.65
N TRP A 96 22.90 6.33 12.58
CA TRP A 96 24.17 6.59 13.25
C TRP A 96 24.86 7.82 12.66
N GLN A 97 25.01 7.89 11.34
CA GLN A 97 25.62 9.02 10.65
C GLN A 97 24.89 10.35 10.93
N LEU A 98 23.56 10.31 11.01
CA LEU A 98 22.75 11.51 11.27
C LEU A 98 22.82 11.97 12.73
N ALA A 99 23.00 11.05 13.69
CA ALA A 99 23.16 11.40 15.11
C ALA A 99 24.59 11.84 15.43
N TYR A 100 25.58 11.18 14.83
CA TYR A 100 27.00 11.38 15.14
C TYR A 100 27.81 11.54 13.85
N PRO A 101 27.62 12.67 13.10
CA PRO A 101 28.31 12.90 11.83
C PRO A 101 29.82 12.79 11.95
N GLY A 102 30.46 12.05 11.05
CA GLY A 102 31.90 11.86 11.02
C GLY A 102 32.48 10.92 12.10
N SER A 103 31.62 10.25 12.87
CA SER A 103 32.05 9.26 13.86
C SER A 103 32.00 7.84 13.28
N PRO A 104 32.99 6.97 13.61
CA PRO A 104 32.99 5.58 13.18
C PRO A 104 31.74 4.84 13.64
N ILE A 105 31.17 4.04 12.75
CA ILE A 105 29.99 3.21 13.06
C ILE A 105 30.43 2.04 13.95
N PRO A 106 29.86 1.87 15.15
CA PRO A 106 30.25 0.80 16.05
C PRO A 106 30.01 -0.58 15.45
N VAL A 107 30.89 -1.51 15.74
CA VAL A 107 30.80 -2.94 15.42
C VAL A 107 30.80 -3.24 13.92
N ILE A 108 29.89 -2.64 13.15
CA ILE A 108 29.69 -2.99 11.73
C ILE A 108 30.41 -2.04 10.76
N GLY A 109 30.97 -0.93 11.22
CA GLY A 109 31.66 0.04 10.34
C GLY A 109 32.78 -0.59 9.52
N GLY A 110 33.59 -1.44 10.14
CA GLY A 110 34.66 -2.16 9.45
C GLY A 110 34.19 -3.21 8.44
N LEU A 111 32.94 -3.68 8.56
CA LEU A 111 32.35 -4.66 7.62
C LEU A 111 31.88 -4.00 6.32
N MET A 112 31.74 -2.67 6.29
CA MET A 112 31.28 -1.93 5.12
C MET A 112 32.37 -1.74 4.07
N GLY A 113 33.61 -2.04 4.40
CA GLY A 113 34.78 -1.90 3.53
C GLY A 113 35.30 -0.48 3.39
N GLU A 114 36.58 -0.34 3.10
CA GLU A 114 37.27 0.97 2.99
C GLU A 114 36.72 1.86 1.85
N ALA A 115 36.13 1.26 0.82
CA ALA A 115 35.51 2.00 -0.28
C ALA A 115 34.22 2.74 0.12
N ASN A 116 33.52 2.27 1.15
CA ASN A 116 32.21 2.80 1.61
C ASN A 116 32.33 3.53 2.95
N ALA A 117 33.20 3.05 3.82
CA ALA A 117 33.38 3.58 5.17
C ALA A 117 34.83 3.42 5.65
N PRO A 118 35.77 4.25 5.12
CA PRO A 118 37.18 4.22 5.53
C PRO A 118 37.31 4.48 7.04
N GLY A 119 38.01 3.58 7.72
CA GLY A 119 38.11 3.63 9.19
C GLY A 119 36.77 3.52 9.91
N GLY A 120 35.74 3.00 9.27
CA GLY A 120 34.38 2.88 9.80
C GLY A 120 33.52 4.14 9.68
N ILE A 121 34.02 5.23 9.10
CA ILE A 121 33.30 6.50 8.88
C ILE A 121 32.60 6.45 7.52
N MET A 122 31.28 6.60 7.51
CA MET A 122 30.47 6.53 6.29
C MET A 122 30.84 7.65 5.30
N LEU A 123 30.99 7.30 4.02
CA LEU A 123 31.15 8.28 2.95
C LEU A 123 29.77 8.79 2.43
N PRO A 124 29.71 10.03 1.88
CA PRO A 124 28.47 10.61 1.36
C PRO A 124 27.82 9.78 0.25
N GLU A 125 28.60 9.19 -0.64
CA GLU A 125 28.11 8.34 -1.72
C GLU A 125 27.43 7.09 -1.19
N PHE A 126 28.02 6.46 -0.16
CA PHE A 126 27.43 5.29 0.46
C PHE A 126 26.15 5.65 1.24
N TYR A 127 26.14 6.79 1.95
CA TYR A 127 24.92 7.31 2.58
C TYR A 127 23.78 7.47 1.57
N ASN A 128 24.07 8.05 0.39
CA ASN A 128 23.08 8.21 -0.68
C ASN A 128 22.57 6.86 -1.22
N GLN A 129 23.45 5.85 -1.35
CA GLN A 129 23.07 4.50 -1.72
C GLN A 129 22.11 3.88 -0.70
N LEU A 130 22.45 3.98 0.60
CA LEU A 130 21.59 3.46 1.67
C LEU A 130 20.21 4.13 1.66
N GLY A 131 20.15 5.45 1.46
CA GLY A 131 18.90 6.20 1.41
C GLY A 131 18.03 5.84 0.20
N ALA A 132 18.63 5.72 -0.98
CA ALA A 132 17.92 5.32 -2.20
C ALA A 132 17.36 3.91 -2.08
N MET A 133 18.17 2.98 -1.60
CA MET A 133 17.79 1.58 -1.43
C MET A 133 16.80 1.37 -0.30
N HIS A 134 16.94 2.09 0.84
CA HIS A 134 15.94 2.06 1.91
C HIS A 134 14.55 2.41 1.38
N GLY A 135 14.40 3.56 0.71
CA GLY A 135 13.10 3.99 0.18
C GLY A 135 12.50 2.99 -0.81
N THR A 136 13.30 2.53 -1.78
CA THR A 136 12.86 1.57 -2.80
C THR A 136 12.47 0.23 -2.18
N ILE A 137 13.30 -0.32 -1.30
CA ILE A 137 13.06 -1.64 -0.68
C ILE A 137 11.83 -1.58 0.23
N MET A 138 11.69 -0.54 1.04
CA MET A 138 10.54 -0.43 1.96
C MET A 138 9.21 -0.39 1.21
N VAL A 139 9.12 0.37 0.12
CA VAL A 139 7.89 0.53 -0.67
C VAL A 139 7.65 -0.69 -1.56
N PHE A 140 8.54 -0.94 -2.52
CA PHE A 140 8.30 -1.91 -3.60
C PHE A 140 8.62 -3.36 -3.25
N LEU A 141 9.48 -3.62 -2.27
CA LEU A 141 9.86 -4.97 -1.87
C LEU A 141 9.30 -5.39 -0.51
N GLY A 142 8.91 -4.43 0.32
CA GLY A 142 8.41 -4.69 1.67
C GLY A 142 6.91 -4.51 1.80
N VAL A 143 6.43 -3.27 1.84
CA VAL A 143 5.05 -2.93 2.22
C VAL A 143 4.03 -3.42 1.18
N VAL A 144 4.20 -3.08 -0.10
CA VAL A 144 3.25 -3.49 -1.15
C VAL A 144 3.18 -5.01 -1.30
N PRO A 145 4.30 -5.75 -1.41
CA PRO A 145 4.23 -7.20 -1.48
C PRO A 145 3.59 -7.84 -0.25
N LEU A 146 3.81 -7.32 0.95
CA LEU A 146 3.14 -7.82 2.15
C LEU A 146 1.64 -7.51 2.14
N ALA A 147 1.25 -6.26 1.83
CA ALA A 147 -0.13 -5.80 1.89
C ALA A 147 -1.00 -6.40 0.78
N VAL A 148 -0.51 -6.42 -0.46
CA VAL A 148 -1.24 -6.90 -1.64
C VAL A 148 -0.88 -8.35 -1.92
N GLY A 149 0.40 -8.67 -2.08
CA GLY A 149 0.87 -10.02 -2.39
C GLY A 149 0.57 -11.01 -1.26
N GLY A 150 0.94 -10.68 -0.02
CA GLY A 150 0.76 -11.52 1.16
C GLY A 150 -0.69 -11.63 1.59
N PHE A 151 -1.23 -10.54 2.15
CA PHE A 151 -2.61 -10.54 2.64
C PHE A 151 -3.63 -10.73 1.52
N GLY A 152 -3.45 -10.08 0.36
CA GLY A 152 -4.37 -10.22 -0.76
C GLY A 152 -4.49 -11.67 -1.22
N ASN A 153 -3.37 -12.35 -1.49
CA ASN A 153 -3.41 -13.76 -1.90
C ASN A 153 -3.96 -14.67 -0.81
N PHE A 154 -3.55 -14.48 0.45
CA PHE A 154 -3.98 -15.39 1.52
C PHE A 154 -5.44 -15.19 1.92
N VAL A 155 -5.89 -13.94 2.10
CA VAL A 155 -7.17 -13.61 2.73
C VAL A 155 -8.31 -13.44 1.70
N LEU A 156 -8.05 -12.74 0.58
CA LEU A 156 -9.13 -12.35 -0.34
C LEU A 156 -9.90 -13.55 -0.92
N PRO A 157 -9.27 -14.64 -1.44
CA PRO A 157 -10.03 -15.78 -1.95
C PRO A 157 -10.89 -16.44 -0.86
N LEU A 158 -10.38 -16.51 0.37
CA LEU A 158 -11.14 -17.03 1.52
C LEU A 158 -12.36 -16.14 1.84
N GLN A 159 -12.19 -14.81 1.84
CA GLN A 159 -13.27 -13.86 2.12
C GLN A 159 -14.34 -13.81 1.05
N ILE A 160 -14.02 -14.13 -0.19
CA ILE A 160 -15.02 -14.21 -1.28
C ILE A 160 -15.56 -15.61 -1.51
N GLY A 161 -15.07 -16.61 -0.79
CA GLY A 161 -15.50 -18.00 -0.93
C GLY A 161 -14.97 -18.70 -2.19
N ALA A 162 -13.90 -18.17 -2.79
CA ALA A 162 -13.26 -18.76 -3.95
C ALA A 162 -12.35 -19.93 -3.57
N PRO A 163 -12.22 -20.97 -4.40
CA PRO A 163 -11.32 -22.09 -4.15
C PRO A 163 -9.85 -21.74 -4.38
N ASP A 164 -9.56 -20.80 -5.27
CA ASP A 164 -8.22 -20.28 -5.59
C ASP A 164 -8.36 -18.94 -6.34
N MET A 165 -7.21 -18.36 -6.76
CA MET A 165 -7.17 -17.23 -7.67
C MET A 165 -7.63 -17.64 -9.08
N ALA A 166 -8.10 -16.67 -9.88
CA ALA A 166 -8.59 -16.93 -11.23
C ALA A 166 -7.52 -17.50 -12.17
N PHE A 167 -6.26 -17.05 -11.99
CA PHE A 167 -5.12 -17.45 -12.81
C PHE A 167 -3.95 -17.92 -11.94
N PRO A 168 -3.96 -19.17 -11.43
CA PRO A 168 -2.92 -19.66 -10.50
C PRO A 168 -1.49 -19.61 -11.07
N LYS A 169 -1.30 -19.93 -12.35
CA LYS A 169 0.01 -19.85 -13.03
C LYS A 169 0.51 -18.41 -13.13
N LEU A 170 -0.38 -17.46 -13.40
CA LEU A 170 -0.04 -16.04 -13.44
C LEU A 170 0.34 -15.53 -12.05
N ASN A 171 -0.35 -16.04 -11.02
CA ASN A 171 -0.05 -15.73 -9.63
C ASN A 171 1.35 -16.19 -9.23
N MET A 172 1.70 -17.41 -9.56
CA MET A 172 3.06 -17.95 -9.34
C MET A 172 4.11 -17.10 -10.10
N LEU A 173 3.85 -16.78 -11.37
CA LEU A 173 4.76 -15.96 -12.18
C LEU A 173 4.95 -14.56 -11.57
N SER A 174 3.88 -13.95 -11.05
CA SER A 174 3.98 -12.64 -10.39
C SER A 174 4.91 -12.70 -9.16
N TYR A 175 4.79 -13.74 -8.33
CA TYR A 175 5.70 -13.91 -7.19
C TYR A 175 7.16 -14.08 -7.63
N TRP A 176 7.43 -14.90 -8.63
CA TRP A 176 8.81 -15.14 -9.09
C TRP A 176 9.42 -13.93 -9.79
N SER A 177 8.61 -13.11 -10.50
CA SER A 177 9.06 -11.81 -11.02
C SER A 177 9.43 -10.86 -9.87
N PHE A 178 8.62 -10.80 -8.83
CA PHE A 178 8.91 -10.03 -7.62
C PHE A 178 10.21 -10.49 -6.95
N PHE A 179 10.35 -11.79 -6.70
CA PHE A 179 11.54 -12.36 -6.07
C PHE A 179 12.82 -12.09 -6.87
N LEU A 180 12.77 -12.31 -8.18
CA LEU A 180 13.89 -12.03 -9.08
C LEU A 180 14.25 -10.53 -9.08
N GLY A 181 13.26 -9.65 -9.17
CA GLY A 181 13.46 -8.19 -9.07
C GLY A 181 14.16 -7.81 -7.76
N GLY A 182 13.76 -8.42 -6.65
CA GLY A 182 14.39 -8.23 -5.34
C GLY A 182 15.84 -8.71 -5.30
N VAL A 183 16.13 -9.89 -5.86
CA VAL A 183 17.51 -10.42 -5.94
C VAL A 183 18.38 -9.51 -6.81
N VAL A 184 17.90 -9.06 -7.97
CA VAL A 184 18.60 -8.12 -8.85
C VAL A 184 18.87 -6.81 -8.09
N MET A 185 17.87 -6.31 -7.37
CA MET A 185 18.01 -5.08 -6.56
C MET A 185 19.11 -5.21 -5.50
N LEU A 186 19.17 -6.33 -4.77
CA LEU A 186 20.24 -6.60 -3.79
C LEU A 186 21.61 -6.78 -4.45
N ALA A 187 21.68 -7.37 -5.64
CA ALA A 187 22.92 -7.53 -6.39
C ALA A 187 23.56 -6.17 -6.74
N SER A 188 22.78 -5.09 -6.78
CA SER A 188 23.30 -3.75 -7.06
C SER A 188 24.33 -3.26 -6.03
N PHE A 189 24.33 -3.76 -4.81
CA PHE A 189 25.33 -3.42 -3.80
C PHE A 189 26.74 -3.96 -4.11
N PHE A 190 26.83 -4.96 -4.99
CA PHE A 190 28.08 -5.67 -5.30
C PHE A 190 28.66 -5.32 -6.68
N VAL A 191 28.04 -4.40 -7.41
CA VAL A 191 28.58 -3.94 -8.70
C VAL A 191 29.57 -2.77 -8.52
N PRO A 192 30.45 -2.48 -9.48
CA PRO A 192 31.34 -1.34 -9.42
C PRO A 192 30.59 -0.02 -9.22
N GLY A 193 30.98 0.75 -8.23
CA GLY A 193 30.31 1.98 -7.82
C GLY A 193 29.15 1.81 -6.84
N GLY A 194 28.85 0.56 -6.42
CA GLY A 194 27.82 0.23 -5.44
C GLY A 194 26.40 0.35 -5.95
N ALA A 195 25.43 0.38 -5.04
CA ALA A 195 24.00 0.43 -5.33
C ALA A 195 23.56 1.78 -5.93
N ALA A 196 22.28 1.88 -6.34
CA ALA A 196 21.70 3.13 -6.82
C ALA A 196 21.82 4.25 -5.76
N ASN A 197 22.20 5.45 -6.20
CA ASN A 197 22.47 6.60 -5.33
C ASN A 197 21.66 7.86 -5.68
N SER A 198 20.71 7.75 -6.63
CA SER A 198 19.91 8.88 -7.11
C SER A 198 18.61 9.10 -6.31
N GLY A 199 18.52 8.51 -5.10
CA GLY A 199 17.31 8.48 -4.29
C GLY A 199 16.26 7.50 -4.86
N TRP A 200 15.24 7.15 -4.07
CA TRP A 200 14.18 6.23 -4.49
C TRP A 200 13.32 6.77 -5.63
N THR A 201 13.29 8.11 -5.83
CA THR A 201 12.59 8.78 -6.93
C THR A 201 13.35 8.76 -8.25
N SER A 202 14.64 8.45 -8.21
CA SER A 202 15.50 8.27 -9.41
C SER A 202 15.43 9.44 -10.42
N TYR A 203 15.50 10.68 -9.94
CA TYR A 203 15.35 11.86 -10.80
C TYR A 203 16.52 12.02 -11.78
N ALA A 204 16.16 12.19 -13.06
CA ALA A 204 17.07 12.66 -14.08
C ALA A 204 17.41 14.16 -13.83
N PRO A 205 18.61 14.64 -14.23
CA PRO A 205 19.64 13.93 -14.99
C PRO A 205 20.53 13.00 -14.15
N LEU A 206 20.57 13.15 -12.82
CA LEU A 206 21.47 12.37 -11.94
C LEU A 206 21.34 10.86 -12.16
N SER A 207 20.12 10.32 -12.23
CA SER A 207 19.89 8.89 -12.42
C SER A 207 20.40 8.35 -13.74
N VAL A 208 20.47 9.19 -14.78
CA VAL A 208 21.02 8.79 -16.08
C VAL A 208 22.55 8.71 -16.06
N ILE A 209 23.21 9.66 -15.39
CA ILE A 209 24.68 9.74 -15.32
C ILE A 209 25.30 8.97 -14.15
N ALA A 210 24.49 8.44 -13.24
CA ALA A 210 24.92 7.72 -12.03
C ALA A 210 25.66 6.41 -12.36
N THR A 211 26.21 5.76 -11.31
CA THR A 211 26.98 4.51 -11.40
C THR A 211 26.18 3.34 -11.97
N THR A 212 26.84 2.21 -12.24
CA THR A 212 26.22 0.97 -12.76
C THR A 212 25.09 0.44 -11.86
N GLY A 213 25.17 0.67 -10.54
CA GLY A 213 24.10 0.29 -9.62
C GLY A 213 22.72 0.86 -9.97
N GLN A 214 22.69 2.05 -10.59
CA GLN A 214 21.43 2.64 -11.07
C GLN A 214 20.84 1.86 -12.27
N THR A 215 21.66 1.30 -13.15
CA THR A 215 21.21 0.41 -14.24
C THR A 215 20.58 -0.87 -13.66
N VAL A 216 21.26 -1.49 -12.70
CA VAL A 216 20.76 -2.69 -12.01
C VAL A 216 19.46 -2.40 -11.27
N TRP A 217 19.34 -1.23 -10.63
CA TRP A 217 18.13 -0.76 -10.00
C TRP A 217 16.95 -0.67 -10.99
N LEU A 218 17.16 -0.08 -12.19
CA LEU A 218 16.12 0.01 -13.22
C LEU A 218 15.66 -1.37 -13.68
N VAL A 219 16.58 -2.31 -13.91
CA VAL A 219 16.23 -3.68 -14.27
C VAL A 219 15.40 -4.35 -13.17
N GLY A 220 15.83 -4.19 -11.90
CA GLY A 220 15.05 -4.68 -10.76
C GLY A 220 13.65 -4.09 -10.70
N MET A 221 13.51 -2.77 -10.91
CA MET A 221 12.22 -2.08 -10.93
C MET A 221 11.29 -2.60 -12.03
N ILE A 222 11.78 -2.85 -13.25
CA ILE A 222 10.97 -3.42 -14.34
C ILE A 222 10.38 -4.77 -13.92
N PHE A 223 11.15 -5.66 -13.29
CA PHE A 223 10.62 -6.93 -12.76
C PHE A 223 9.56 -6.73 -11.68
N LEU A 224 9.74 -5.75 -10.77
CA LEU A 224 8.79 -5.46 -9.70
C LEU A 224 7.47 -4.90 -10.24
N ILE A 225 7.55 -4.01 -11.23
CA ILE A 225 6.38 -3.42 -11.89
C ILE A 225 5.61 -4.49 -12.65
N THR A 226 6.30 -5.29 -13.46
CA THR A 226 5.72 -6.43 -14.18
C THR A 226 5.00 -7.38 -13.21
N SER A 227 5.62 -7.73 -12.07
CA SER A 227 4.99 -8.54 -11.02
C SER A 227 3.66 -7.96 -10.55
N SER A 228 3.65 -6.66 -10.24
CA SER A 228 2.46 -5.96 -9.75
C SER A 228 1.33 -5.92 -10.78
N LEU A 229 1.67 -5.75 -12.07
CA LEU A 229 0.70 -5.81 -13.18
C LEU A 229 0.05 -7.19 -13.30
N LEU A 230 0.85 -8.26 -13.27
CA LEU A 230 0.35 -9.63 -13.33
C LEU A 230 -0.59 -9.94 -12.15
N GLY A 231 -0.20 -9.53 -10.94
CA GLY A 231 -1.00 -9.67 -9.73
C GLY A 231 -2.32 -8.90 -9.80
N SER A 232 -2.30 -7.66 -10.29
CA SER A 232 -3.47 -6.80 -10.34
C SER A 232 -4.59 -7.37 -11.22
N VAL A 233 -4.25 -7.86 -12.42
CA VAL A 233 -5.20 -8.55 -13.31
C VAL A 233 -5.84 -9.73 -12.60
N ASN A 234 -5.03 -10.52 -11.90
CA ASN A 234 -5.51 -11.69 -11.19
C ASN A 234 -6.48 -11.33 -10.05
N PHE A 235 -6.16 -10.32 -9.23
CA PHE A 235 -7.03 -9.86 -8.15
C PHE A 235 -8.37 -9.31 -8.66
N ILE A 236 -8.36 -8.54 -9.76
CA ILE A 236 -9.58 -8.00 -10.36
C ILE A 236 -10.48 -9.13 -10.84
N VAL A 237 -9.95 -10.06 -11.64
CA VAL A 237 -10.74 -11.16 -12.20
C VAL A 237 -11.24 -12.10 -11.10
N THR A 238 -10.40 -12.44 -10.13
CA THR A 238 -10.77 -13.26 -8.98
C THR A 238 -11.94 -12.63 -8.21
N THR A 239 -11.82 -11.36 -7.86
CA THR A 239 -12.86 -10.65 -7.10
C THR A 239 -14.17 -10.52 -7.86
N ILE A 240 -14.12 -10.31 -9.18
CA ILE A 240 -15.34 -10.11 -9.98
C ILE A 240 -16.00 -11.44 -10.34
N GLN A 241 -15.23 -12.48 -10.68
CA GLN A 241 -15.76 -13.70 -11.29
C GLN A 241 -15.97 -14.85 -10.29
N LEU A 242 -15.17 -14.93 -9.22
CA LEU A 242 -15.12 -16.11 -8.35
C LEU A 242 -15.83 -15.94 -7.00
N ARG A 243 -16.66 -14.91 -6.85
CA ARG A 243 -17.46 -14.73 -5.61
C ARG A 243 -18.42 -15.88 -5.39
N ALA A 244 -18.53 -16.32 -4.15
CA ALA A 244 -19.52 -17.30 -3.72
C ALA A 244 -20.95 -16.86 -4.08
N PRO A 245 -21.86 -17.81 -4.36
CA PRO A 245 -23.28 -17.53 -4.57
C PRO A 245 -23.86 -16.69 -3.43
N GLY A 246 -24.62 -15.65 -3.76
CA GLY A 246 -25.20 -14.72 -2.79
C GLY A 246 -24.26 -13.60 -2.31
N LEU A 247 -22.96 -13.67 -2.59
CA LEU A 247 -21.99 -12.62 -2.25
C LEU A 247 -22.05 -11.47 -3.28
N THR A 248 -22.99 -10.58 -3.12
CA THR A 248 -23.08 -9.35 -3.91
C THR A 248 -21.97 -8.36 -3.55
N PHE A 249 -21.69 -7.36 -4.38
CA PHE A 249 -20.68 -6.36 -4.09
C PHE A 249 -20.89 -5.66 -2.72
N MET A 250 -22.14 -5.33 -2.37
CA MET A 250 -22.44 -4.69 -1.08
C MET A 250 -22.43 -5.66 0.12
N ARG A 251 -22.13 -6.93 -0.10
CA ARG A 251 -21.87 -7.93 0.95
C ARG A 251 -20.37 -8.29 1.08
N LEU A 252 -19.50 -7.67 0.27
CA LEU A 252 -18.05 -7.87 0.38
C LEU A 252 -17.52 -7.30 1.70
N PRO A 253 -16.58 -7.97 2.38
CA PRO A 253 -15.79 -7.36 3.44
C PRO A 253 -15.06 -6.11 2.95
N PHE A 254 -14.81 -5.15 3.84
CA PHE A 254 -14.18 -3.88 3.44
C PHE A 254 -12.73 -4.08 2.97
N PHE A 255 -12.04 -5.09 3.49
CA PHE A 255 -10.72 -5.49 3.00
C PHE A 255 -10.75 -5.93 1.53
N VAL A 256 -11.78 -6.67 1.10
CA VAL A 256 -11.93 -7.08 -0.32
C VAL A 256 -12.14 -5.86 -1.23
N TRP A 257 -12.95 -4.88 -0.80
CA TRP A 257 -13.10 -3.62 -1.52
C TRP A 257 -11.77 -2.86 -1.63
N ALA A 258 -11.03 -2.78 -0.53
CA ALA A 258 -9.72 -2.13 -0.49
C ALA A 258 -8.74 -2.79 -1.48
N GLN A 259 -8.66 -4.13 -1.49
CA GLN A 259 -7.82 -4.88 -2.42
C GLN A 259 -8.28 -4.70 -3.89
N LEU A 260 -9.58 -4.67 -4.16
CA LEU A 260 -10.10 -4.47 -5.51
C LEU A 260 -9.74 -3.09 -6.06
N VAL A 261 -9.95 -2.02 -5.28
CA VAL A 261 -9.55 -0.66 -5.68
C VAL A 261 -8.04 -0.57 -5.86
N THR A 262 -7.27 -1.14 -4.94
CA THR A 262 -5.80 -1.22 -5.04
C THR A 262 -5.36 -1.92 -6.33
N ALA A 263 -5.99 -3.02 -6.72
CA ALA A 263 -5.67 -3.73 -7.95
C ALA A 263 -5.93 -2.87 -9.21
N PHE A 264 -6.98 -2.05 -9.23
CA PHE A 264 -7.19 -1.07 -10.31
C PHE A 264 -6.14 0.03 -10.31
N LEU A 265 -5.70 0.52 -9.14
CA LEU A 265 -4.60 1.49 -9.08
C LEU A 265 -3.31 0.92 -9.66
N LEU A 266 -2.94 -0.31 -9.28
CA LEU A 266 -1.77 -1.00 -9.82
C LEU A 266 -1.86 -1.16 -11.35
N LEU A 267 -3.00 -1.63 -11.86
CA LEU A 267 -3.19 -1.86 -13.28
C LEU A 267 -3.03 -0.59 -14.13
N LEU A 268 -3.51 0.55 -13.63
CA LEU A 268 -3.56 1.80 -14.40
C LEU A 268 -2.31 2.68 -14.19
N ALA A 269 -1.70 2.65 -13.00
CA ALA A 269 -0.58 3.53 -12.67
C ALA A 269 0.79 2.94 -13.05
N PHE A 270 0.96 1.63 -13.01
CA PHE A 270 2.26 0.99 -13.22
C PHE A 270 2.77 1.02 -14.66
N PRO A 271 1.95 0.91 -15.73
CA PRO A 271 2.45 0.98 -17.11
C PRO A 271 3.21 2.28 -17.44
N PRO A 272 2.77 3.48 -17.03
CA PRO A 272 3.55 4.70 -17.25
C PRO A 272 4.93 4.68 -16.59
N LEU A 273 5.07 4.12 -15.39
CA LEU A 273 6.39 3.99 -14.76
C LEU A 273 7.25 2.92 -15.43
N GLU A 274 6.67 1.81 -15.86
CA GLU A 274 7.40 0.78 -16.59
C GLU A 274 7.98 1.35 -17.88
N ALA A 275 7.16 2.10 -18.63
CA ALA A 275 7.63 2.84 -19.82
C ALA A 275 8.76 3.83 -19.48
N ALA A 276 8.61 4.61 -18.42
CA ALA A 276 9.65 5.55 -17.96
C ALA A 276 10.95 4.83 -17.58
N GLY A 277 10.84 3.68 -16.87
CA GLY A 277 11.99 2.86 -16.51
C GLY A 277 12.74 2.32 -17.74
N VAL A 278 12.02 1.85 -18.75
CA VAL A 278 12.60 1.41 -20.03
C VAL A 278 13.27 2.58 -20.76
N LEU A 279 12.60 3.73 -20.86
CA LEU A 279 13.18 4.92 -21.50
C LEU A 279 14.46 5.40 -20.78
N GLN A 280 14.47 5.40 -19.43
CA GLN A 280 15.67 5.75 -18.67
C GLN A 280 16.78 4.71 -18.83
N LEU A 281 16.42 3.43 -18.92
CA LEU A 281 17.38 2.37 -19.23
C LEU A 281 18.01 2.58 -20.63
N MET A 282 17.22 2.97 -21.63
CA MET A 282 17.73 3.31 -22.97
C MET A 282 18.67 4.52 -22.93
N ASP A 283 18.36 5.57 -22.16
CA ASP A 283 19.27 6.71 -21.97
C ASP A 283 20.62 6.26 -21.40
N ARG A 284 20.63 5.25 -20.50
CA ARG A 284 21.84 4.75 -19.86
C ARG A 284 22.67 3.78 -20.73
N VAL A 285 22.03 2.94 -21.53
CA VAL A 285 22.72 1.82 -22.21
C VAL A 285 22.69 1.92 -23.73
N ALA A 286 21.78 2.73 -24.33
CA ALA A 286 21.62 2.86 -25.75
C ALA A 286 21.95 4.28 -26.28
N GLY A 287 22.41 5.21 -25.42
CA GLY A 287 22.80 6.55 -25.79
C GLY A 287 21.64 7.44 -26.28
N THR A 288 20.41 7.14 -25.84
CA THR A 288 19.26 8.03 -26.05
C THR A 288 19.28 9.18 -25.04
N SER A 289 18.40 10.16 -25.20
CA SER A 289 18.35 11.35 -24.35
C SER A 289 16.93 11.79 -24.02
N PHE A 290 16.03 10.84 -23.69
CA PHE A 290 14.64 11.14 -23.34
C PHE A 290 14.54 12.08 -22.12
N PHE A 291 15.48 11.96 -21.18
CA PHE A 291 15.49 12.70 -19.92
C PHE A 291 16.68 13.64 -19.77
N LEU A 292 17.58 13.70 -20.75
CA LEU A 292 18.76 14.56 -20.73
C LEU A 292 18.52 15.83 -21.55
N PRO A 293 18.56 17.02 -20.91
CA PRO A 293 18.42 18.29 -21.63
C PRO A 293 19.66 18.57 -22.51
N SER A 294 19.48 19.33 -23.60
CA SER A 294 20.59 19.78 -24.41
C SER A 294 21.54 20.69 -23.63
N GLY A 295 22.84 20.57 -23.92
CA GLY A 295 23.87 21.41 -23.30
C GLY A 295 24.16 21.10 -21.84
N LEU A 296 23.80 19.90 -21.35
CA LEU A 296 24.12 19.48 -19.98
C LEU A 296 25.64 19.42 -19.77
N VAL A 297 26.11 20.10 -18.72
CA VAL A 297 27.53 20.12 -18.32
C VAL A 297 27.65 19.37 -16.97
N VAL A 298 28.52 18.38 -16.94
CA VAL A 298 28.77 17.57 -15.72
C VAL A 298 30.26 17.68 -15.36
N GLY A 299 30.56 18.13 -14.13
CA GLY A 299 31.92 18.32 -13.68
C GLY A 299 32.74 19.29 -14.56
N GLY A 300 32.09 20.27 -15.18
CA GLY A 300 32.72 21.23 -16.08
C GLY A 300 32.90 20.76 -17.53
N VAL A 301 32.47 19.53 -17.87
CA VAL A 301 32.57 18.95 -19.21
C VAL A 301 31.17 18.79 -19.82
N PRO A 302 30.95 19.28 -21.07
CA PRO A 302 29.70 19.03 -21.78
C PRO A 302 29.45 17.52 -21.97
N LEU A 303 28.22 17.07 -21.72
CA LEU A 303 27.83 15.68 -21.90
C LEU A 303 27.48 15.46 -23.39
N GLU A 304 28.20 14.56 -24.09
CA GLU A 304 28.07 14.33 -25.56
C GLU A 304 26.70 13.79 -25.95
N VAL A 305 26.05 13.02 -25.08
CA VAL A 305 24.73 12.39 -25.34
C VAL A 305 23.55 13.24 -24.85
N SER A 306 23.73 14.52 -24.56
CA SER A 306 22.61 15.40 -24.21
C SER A 306 21.89 15.88 -25.48
N GLY A 307 20.58 15.66 -25.60
CA GLY A 307 19.89 15.84 -26.88
C GLY A 307 18.47 16.41 -26.80
N GLY A 308 18.18 17.31 -25.87
CA GLY A 308 16.89 18.02 -25.82
C GLY A 308 15.74 17.26 -25.15
N GLY A 309 16.04 16.23 -24.40
CA GLY A 309 15.08 15.58 -23.49
C GLY A 309 14.73 16.45 -22.29
N SER A 310 13.82 15.96 -21.46
CA SER A 310 13.33 16.72 -20.31
C SER A 310 13.34 15.92 -19.02
N PRO A 311 14.05 16.37 -17.98
CA PRO A 311 13.93 15.78 -16.62
C PRO A 311 12.50 15.84 -16.07
N LEU A 312 11.70 16.83 -16.46
CA LEU A 312 10.30 16.93 -16.05
C LEU A 312 9.45 15.76 -16.57
N LEU A 313 9.78 15.20 -17.74
CA LEU A 313 9.08 14.04 -18.27
C LEU A 313 9.21 12.85 -17.31
N TRP A 314 10.42 12.61 -16.77
CA TRP A 314 10.61 11.59 -15.73
C TRP A 314 9.74 11.86 -14.52
N GLN A 315 9.74 13.08 -14.00
CA GLN A 315 8.98 13.44 -12.81
C GLN A 315 7.47 13.24 -12.99
N HIS A 316 6.90 13.62 -14.13
CA HIS A 316 5.49 13.39 -14.43
C HIS A 316 5.16 11.91 -14.50
N LEU A 317 5.92 11.11 -15.22
CA LEU A 317 5.69 9.66 -15.34
C LEU A 317 5.89 8.94 -14.01
N PHE A 318 6.90 9.35 -13.25
CA PHE A 318 7.16 8.79 -11.91
C PHE A 318 6.01 9.10 -10.94
N TRP A 319 5.59 10.37 -10.83
CA TRP A 319 4.56 10.77 -9.87
C TRP A 319 3.15 10.37 -10.29
N PHE A 320 2.90 10.19 -11.58
CA PHE A 320 1.64 9.60 -12.04
C PHE A 320 1.43 8.17 -11.49
N LEU A 321 2.51 7.45 -11.22
CA LEU A 321 2.45 6.22 -10.43
C LEU A 321 2.59 6.50 -8.93
N ALA A 322 3.65 7.22 -8.51
CA ALA A 322 4.08 7.21 -7.12
C ALA A 322 3.08 7.91 -6.19
N HIS A 323 2.16 8.74 -6.71
CA HIS A 323 1.04 9.21 -5.90
C HIS A 323 -0.08 8.16 -5.75
N PRO A 324 -0.64 7.52 -6.80
CA PRO A 324 -1.48 6.32 -6.62
C PRO A 324 -0.82 5.23 -5.76
N GLU A 325 0.50 5.09 -5.83
CA GLU A 325 1.26 4.13 -5.03
C GLU A 325 1.11 4.36 -3.51
N VAL A 326 1.08 5.61 -3.04
CA VAL A 326 0.85 5.87 -1.60
C VAL A 326 -0.55 5.43 -1.16
N TYR A 327 -1.54 5.43 -2.09
CA TYR A 327 -2.85 4.84 -1.83
C TYR A 327 -2.84 3.32 -1.92
N VAL A 328 -2.03 2.71 -2.79
CA VAL A 328 -1.77 1.27 -2.80
C VAL A 328 -1.22 0.80 -1.46
N LEU A 329 -0.39 1.62 -0.80
CA LEU A 329 0.14 1.32 0.54
C LEU A 329 -0.96 1.34 1.61
N ILE A 330 -1.84 2.36 1.61
CA ILE A 330 -2.77 2.60 2.72
C ILE A 330 -4.13 1.89 2.56
N LEU A 331 -4.63 1.66 1.34
CA LEU A 331 -5.96 1.08 1.14
C LEU A 331 -6.10 -0.31 1.76
N PRO A 332 -5.18 -1.27 1.53
CA PRO A 332 -5.24 -2.57 2.20
C PRO A 332 -5.21 -2.44 3.73
N ALA A 333 -4.44 -1.50 4.26
CA ALA A 333 -4.36 -1.22 5.68
C ALA A 333 -5.70 -0.75 6.26
N LEU A 334 -6.41 0.16 5.56
CA LEU A 334 -7.76 0.58 5.91
C LEU A 334 -8.73 -0.61 5.94
N GLY A 335 -8.60 -1.53 4.98
CA GLY A 335 -9.39 -2.76 4.93
C GLY A 335 -9.16 -3.66 6.15
N ILE A 336 -7.90 -3.92 6.49
CA ILE A 336 -7.50 -4.71 7.66
C ILE A 336 -8.04 -4.08 8.96
N VAL A 337 -7.85 -2.78 9.12
CA VAL A 337 -8.29 -2.04 10.31
C VAL A 337 -9.82 -2.10 10.45
N ALA A 338 -10.55 -1.95 9.36
CA ALA A 338 -12.00 -2.02 9.35
C ALA A 338 -12.53 -3.39 9.82
N ASP A 339 -11.97 -4.48 9.28
CA ASP A 339 -12.34 -5.85 9.67
C ASP A 339 -12.03 -6.12 11.15
N ILE A 340 -10.86 -5.68 11.64
CA ILE A 340 -10.48 -5.80 13.06
C ILE A 340 -11.40 -4.98 13.96
N ILE A 341 -11.72 -3.73 13.59
CA ILE A 341 -12.61 -2.85 14.37
C ILE A 341 -13.99 -3.46 14.45
N ALA A 342 -14.61 -3.86 13.35
CA ALA A 342 -15.95 -4.47 13.35
C ALA A 342 -16.01 -5.67 14.28
N ASN A 343 -15.05 -6.58 14.18
CA ASN A 343 -14.98 -7.76 15.04
C ASN A 343 -14.82 -7.42 16.53
N ASN A 344 -13.89 -6.51 16.84
CA ASN A 344 -13.54 -6.24 18.23
C ASN A 344 -14.44 -5.19 18.91
N THR A 345 -15.29 -4.47 18.18
CA THR A 345 -16.36 -3.62 18.74
C THR A 345 -17.68 -4.36 18.86
N ARG A 346 -17.79 -5.54 18.25
CA ARG A 346 -19.04 -6.35 18.20
C ARG A 346 -20.21 -5.56 17.61
N LYS A 347 -19.94 -4.79 16.57
CA LYS A 347 -20.87 -3.88 15.91
C LYS A 347 -20.63 -3.83 14.41
N PRO A 348 -21.68 -3.61 13.58
CA PRO A 348 -21.49 -3.27 12.17
C PRO A 348 -20.64 -2.00 12.02
N ILE A 349 -19.84 -1.94 10.93
CA ILE A 349 -19.11 -0.72 10.56
C ILE A 349 -20.12 0.40 10.27
N TRP A 350 -19.89 1.54 10.88
CA TRP A 350 -20.73 2.71 10.66
C TRP A 350 -20.61 3.22 9.22
N GLY A 351 -21.75 3.42 8.55
CA GLY A 351 -21.76 4.04 7.22
C GLY A 351 -21.10 3.21 6.11
N TYR A 352 -21.11 1.88 6.18
CA TYR A 352 -20.41 0.98 5.26
C TYR A 352 -20.51 1.41 3.78
N ARG A 353 -21.71 1.77 3.28
CA ARG A 353 -21.89 2.21 1.88
C ARG A 353 -21.15 3.52 1.58
N ALA A 354 -21.15 4.47 2.53
CA ALA A 354 -20.41 5.72 2.38
C ALA A 354 -18.90 5.48 2.39
N LEU A 355 -18.43 4.55 3.24
CA LEU A 355 -17.02 4.16 3.26
C LEU A 355 -16.58 3.53 1.94
N VAL A 356 -17.39 2.61 1.37
CA VAL A 356 -17.11 2.00 0.06
C VAL A 356 -17.08 3.05 -1.05
N ALA A 357 -18.05 3.95 -1.10
CA ALA A 357 -18.08 5.03 -2.09
C ALA A 357 -16.86 5.94 -1.95
N SER A 358 -16.48 6.30 -0.71
CA SER A 358 -15.30 7.10 -0.43
C SER A 358 -14.01 6.39 -0.84
N LEU A 359 -13.91 5.07 -0.64
CA LEU A 359 -12.76 4.28 -1.05
C LEU A 359 -12.57 4.29 -2.57
N ILE A 360 -13.67 4.11 -3.33
CA ILE A 360 -13.66 4.16 -4.80
C ILE A 360 -13.30 5.57 -5.29
N PHE A 361 -13.90 6.60 -4.68
CA PHE A 361 -13.61 7.98 -5.05
C PHE A 361 -12.16 8.38 -4.72
N LEU A 362 -11.62 7.91 -3.59
CA LEU A 362 -10.22 8.08 -3.22
C LEU A 362 -9.28 7.50 -4.27
N GLY A 363 -9.57 6.26 -4.72
CA GLY A 363 -8.82 5.61 -5.78
C GLY A 363 -8.85 6.40 -7.09
N PHE A 364 -10.03 6.86 -7.53
CA PHE A 364 -10.14 7.71 -8.72
C PHE A 364 -9.37 9.01 -8.60
N MET A 365 -9.54 9.73 -7.49
CA MET A 365 -8.87 11.02 -7.26
C MET A 365 -7.35 10.91 -7.21
N SER A 366 -6.80 9.76 -6.86
CA SER A 366 -5.35 9.54 -6.80
C SER A 366 -4.65 9.80 -8.14
N PHE A 367 -5.36 9.64 -9.27
CA PHE A 367 -4.84 9.91 -10.61
C PHE A 367 -4.87 11.38 -11.05
N VAL A 368 -5.50 12.27 -10.28
CA VAL A 368 -5.63 13.68 -10.66
C VAL A 368 -4.95 14.65 -9.69
N VAL A 369 -4.06 14.15 -8.84
CA VAL A 369 -3.38 14.96 -7.81
C VAL A 369 -1.85 14.86 -7.83
N TRP A 370 -1.26 14.02 -8.70
CA TRP A 370 0.16 13.65 -8.65
C TRP A 370 1.14 14.83 -8.63
N ALA A 371 0.82 15.94 -9.32
CA ALA A 371 1.81 17.01 -9.50
C ALA A 371 1.88 17.99 -8.30
N HIS A 372 1.18 17.72 -7.19
CA HIS A 372 1.50 18.42 -5.94
C HIS A 372 2.91 18.08 -5.42
N HIS A 373 3.50 16.97 -5.85
CA HIS A 373 4.92 16.67 -5.63
C HIS A 373 5.88 17.51 -6.47
N MET A 374 5.34 18.38 -7.34
CA MET A 374 6.11 19.10 -8.36
C MET A 374 5.86 20.62 -8.33
N PHE A 375 5.33 21.18 -7.24
CA PHE A 375 5.03 22.61 -7.15
C PHE A 375 6.24 23.51 -7.42
N LEU A 376 7.45 23.06 -7.05
CA LEU A 376 8.70 23.82 -7.26
C LEU A 376 9.37 23.58 -8.62
N THR A 377 8.73 22.86 -9.55
CA THR A 377 9.31 22.59 -10.87
C THR A 377 9.07 23.71 -11.90
N GLY A 378 8.38 24.79 -11.50
CA GLY A 378 8.05 25.89 -12.40
C GLY A 378 6.80 25.66 -13.26
N MET A 379 5.83 24.87 -12.79
CA MET A 379 4.59 24.57 -13.53
C MET A 379 3.65 25.75 -13.75
N GLY A 380 3.91 26.91 -13.16
CA GLY A 380 3.10 28.11 -13.27
C GLY A 380 1.84 28.08 -12.38
N THR A 381 1.18 29.23 -12.29
CA THR A 381 0.05 29.43 -11.34
C THR A 381 -1.19 28.62 -11.68
N THR A 382 -1.50 28.48 -12.97
CA THR A 382 -2.71 27.74 -13.43
C THR A 382 -2.65 26.27 -13.02
N MET A 383 -1.54 25.60 -13.32
CA MET A 383 -1.38 24.18 -12.97
C MET A 383 -1.22 23.97 -11.46
N SER A 384 -0.50 24.88 -10.78
CA SER A 384 -0.42 24.85 -9.32
C SER A 384 -1.80 24.97 -8.66
N SER A 385 -2.64 25.90 -9.16
CA SER A 385 -4.02 26.08 -8.65
C SER A 385 -4.89 24.85 -8.92
N PHE A 386 -4.75 24.21 -10.08
CA PHE A 386 -5.44 22.95 -10.39
C PHE A 386 -5.05 21.84 -9.40
N PHE A 387 -3.74 21.56 -9.27
CA PHE A 387 -3.28 20.45 -8.44
C PHE A 387 -3.48 20.67 -6.94
N GLN A 388 -3.38 21.91 -6.43
CA GLN A 388 -3.73 22.15 -5.02
C GLN A 388 -5.23 21.96 -4.76
N THR A 389 -6.10 22.38 -5.70
CA THR A 389 -7.55 22.20 -5.55
C THR A 389 -7.93 20.71 -5.54
N THR A 390 -7.44 19.94 -6.51
CA THR A 390 -7.71 18.49 -6.56
C THR A 390 -7.14 17.77 -5.34
N THR A 391 -5.97 18.19 -4.84
CA THR A 391 -5.35 17.65 -3.63
C THR A 391 -6.17 17.96 -2.37
N MET A 392 -6.81 19.12 -2.28
CA MET A 392 -7.73 19.39 -1.16
C MET A 392 -9.00 18.53 -1.27
N ILE A 393 -9.50 18.28 -2.48
CA ILE A 393 -10.69 17.45 -2.69
C ILE A 393 -10.45 15.99 -2.26
N ILE A 394 -9.26 15.42 -2.52
CA ILE A 394 -8.95 14.03 -2.12
C ILE A 394 -8.91 13.84 -0.59
N SER A 395 -8.79 14.90 0.19
CA SER A 395 -8.89 14.84 1.64
C SER A 395 -10.28 14.44 2.12
N ILE A 396 -11.33 14.77 1.37
CA ILE A 396 -12.75 14.52 1.75
C ILE A 396 -13.02 13.02 1.94
N PRO A 397 -12.76 12.13 0.96
CA PRO A 397 -12.98 10.70 1.15
C PRO A 397 -12.12 10.11 2.29
N SER A 398 -10.89 10.60 2.50
CA SER A 398 -10.02 10.16 3.59
C SER A 398 -10.64 10.50 4.96
N ILE A 399 -11.19 11.71 5.11
CA ILE A 399 -11.88 12.14 6.34
C ILE A 399 -13.14 11.29 6.57
N VAL A 400 -13.93 11.01 5.52
CA VAL A 400 -15.14 10.18 5.64
C VAL A 400 -14.78 8.78 6.13
N ILE A 401 -13.75 8.14 5.54
CA ILE A 401 -13.32 6.80 5.95
C ILE A 401 -12.83 6.82 7.40
N LEU A 402 -11.93 7.73 7.75
CA LEU A 402 -11.37 7.81 9.09
C LEU A 402 -12.46 8.09 10.15
N SER A 403 -13.35 9.05 9.87
CA SER A 403 -14.47 9.38 10.77
C SER A 403 -15.44 8.20 10.93
N GLY A 404 -15.72 7.47 9.84
CA GLY A 404 -16.57 6.29 9.89
C GLY A 404 -15.97 5.17 10.76
N LEU A 405 -14.65 4.97 10.69
CA LEU A 405 -13.95 4.01 11.55
C LEU A 405 -13.97 4.47 13.03
N PHE A 406 -13.76 5.75 13.32
CA PHE A 406 -13.93 6.29 14.68
C PHE A 406 -15.35 6.13 15.20
N LEU A 407 -16.36 6.45 14.39
CA LEU A 407 -17.77 6.30 14.76
C LEU A 407 -18.16 4.82 14.96
N SER A 408 -17.45 3.90 14.33
CA SER A 408 -17.64 2.47 14.58
C SER A 408 -17.25 2.03 16.00
N LEU A 409 -16.43 2.80 16.70
CA LEU A 409 -16.08 2.55 18.10
C LEU A 409 -17.22 2.96 19.07
N HIS A 410 -18.00 3.98 18.69
CA HIS A 410 -19.03 4.53 19.58
C HIS A 410 -20.13 3.52 19.87
N GLY A 411 -20.41 3.27 21.16
CA GLY A 411 -21.43 2.31 21.60
C GLY A 411 -21.09 0.84 21.31
N GLY A 412 -19.83 0.52 21.00
CA GLY A 412 -19.35 -0.84 20.83
C GLY A 412 -18.88 -1.49 22.15
N SER A 413 -18.89 -2.83 22.20
CA SER A 413 -18.28 -3.62 23.28
C SER A 413 -16.83 -3.91 22.90
N ILE A 414 -15.92 -2.96 23.18
CA ILE A 414 -14.54 -3.00 22.70
C ILE A 414 -13.73 -4.07 23.41
N ARG A 415 -13.19 -5.01 22.65
CA ARG A 415 -12.28 -6.05 23.10
C ARG A 415 -10.84 -5.61 22.78
N PHE A 416 -10.04 -5.29 23.80
CA PHE A 416 -8.65 -4.84 23.66
C PHE A 416 -7.68 -6.01 23.40
N THR A 417 -7.90 -6.74 22.31
CA THR A 417 -6.99 -7.77 21.81
C THR A 417 -5.76 -7.14 21.19
N THR A 418 -4.66 -7.89 21.05
CA THR A 418 -3.45 -7.36 20.37
C THR A 418 -3.75 -6.79 18.97
N PRO A 419 -4.51 -7.47 18.07
CA PRO A 419 -4.90 -6.85 16.78
C PRO A 419 -5.66 -5.54 16.95
N MET A 420 -6.57 -5.46 17.94
CA MET A 420 -7.36 -4.25 18.17
C MET A 420 -6.50 -3.07 18.65
N LEU A 421 -5.46 -3.31 19.45
CA LEU A 421 -4.55 -2.24 19.87
C LEU A 421 -3.86 -1.60 18.65
N PHE A 422 -3.40 -2.41 17.71
CA PHE A 422 -2.83 -1.93 16.45
C PHE A 422 -3.84 -1.13 15.61
N ALA A 423 -5.08 -1.64 15.49
CA ALA A 423 -6.14 -0.97 14.75
C ALA A 423 -6.56 0.36 15.40
N LEU A 424 -6.61 0.43 16.74
CA LEU A 424 -6.91 1.66 17.47
C LEU A 424 -5.81 2.70 17.32
N ALA A 425 -4.54 2.29 17.37
CA ALA A 425 -3.41 3.21 17.17
C ALA A 425 -3.35 3.76 15.74
N PHE A 426 -3.73 2.94 14.74
CA PHE A 426 -3.81 3.37 13.35
C PHE A 426 -4.65 4.65 13.19
N LEU A 427 -5.81 4.75 13.85
CA LEU A 427 -6.76 5.84 13.64
C LEU A 427 -6.15 7.23 13.90
N PRO A 428 -5.62 7.54 15.10
CA PRO A 428 -5.02 8.85 15.36
C PRO A 428 -3.70 9.04 14.58
N MET A 429 -2.91 7.98 14.36
CA MET A 429 -1.64 8.09 13.65
C MET A 429 -1.85 8.43 12.17
N PHE A 430 -2.76 7.73 11.50
CA PHE A 430 -3.15 8.06 10.14
C PHE A 430 -3.81 9.45 10.07
N GLY A 431 -4.57 9.84 11.11
CA GLY A 431 -5.14 11.18 11.26
C GLY A 431 -4.07 12.28 11.28
N ILE A 432 -3.01 12.11 12.09
CA ILE A 432 -1.86 13.03 12.11
C ILE A 432 -1.18 13.06 10.73
N GLY A 433 -0.95 11.90 10.13
CA GLY A 433 -0.42 11.80 8.76
C GLY A 433 -1.23 12.60 7.75
N GLY A 434 -2.56 12.42 7.73
CA GLY A 434 -3.45 13.14 6.82
C GLY A 434 -3.46 14.65 7.06
N LEU A 435 -3.57 15.09 8.32
CA LEU A 435 -3.58 16.52 8.68
C LEU A 435 -2.27 17.23 8.32
N THR A 436 -1.13 16.57 8.51
CA THR A 436 0.18 17.13 8.14
C THR A 436 0.41 17.16 6.63
N GLY A 437 -0.39 16.46 5.84
CA GLY A 437 -0.38 16.54 4.38
C GLY A 437 -1.06 17.79 3.82
N LEU A 438 -1.99 18.41 4.57
CA LEU A 438 -2.71 19.59 4.08
C LEU A 438 -1.79 20.75 3.70
N PRO A 439 -0.82 21.18 4.54
CA PRO A 439 0.13 22.21 4.13
C PRO A 439 0.95 21.84 2.90
N LEU A 440 1.35 20.59 2.74
CA LEU A 440 2.12 20.10 1.59
C LEU A 440 1.30 20.05 0.30
N GLY A 441 -0.02 19.94 0.41
CA GLY A 441 -0.96 19.98 -0.71
C GLY A 441 -1.30 21.39 -1.19
N LEU A 442 -0.82 22.44 -0.54
CA LEU A 442 -1.01 23.83 -0.87
C LEU A 442 0.30 24.45 -1.33
N THR A 443 0.28 25.14 -2.48
CA THR A 443 1.50 25.68 -3.11
C THR A 443 2.28 26.62 -2.18
N ALA A 444 1.59 27.56 -1.51
CA ALA A 444 2.26 28.58 -0.70
C ALA A 444 3.02 28.01 0.51
N PRO A 445 2.45 27.12 1.34
CA PRO A 445 3.21 26.47 2.41
C PRO A 445 4.28 25.51 1.87
N ASP A 446 4.01 24.80 0.75
CA ASP A 446 4.94 23.81 0.20
C ASP A 446 6.23 24.45 -0.33
N ILE A 447 6.23 25.73 -0.74
CA ILE A 447 7.45 26.47 -1.09
C ILE A 447 8.49 26.41 0.05
N HIS A 448 8.05 26.40 1.30
CA HIS A 448 8.94 26.36 2.48
C HIS A 448 9.12 24.96 3.04
N LEU A 449 8.18 24.05 2.83
CA LEU A 449 8.19 22.70 3.41
C LEU A 449 8.73 21.63 2.47
N HIS A 450 8.75 21.90 1.16
CA HIS A 450 9.23 20.96 0.15
C HIS A 450 10.66 20.54 0.42
N ASP A 451 10.93 19.24 0.31
CA ASP A 451 12.24 18.63 0.58
C ASP A 451 12.83 18.91 1.98
N THR A 452 12.00 19.23 2.98
CA THR A 452 12.39 19.31 4.38
C THR A 452 12.05 18.03 5.15
N TYR A 453 12.52 17.96 6.42
CA TYR A 453 12.14 16.89 7.35
C TYR A 453 10.64 16.86 7.68
N TYR A 454 9.91 17.95 7.44
CA TYR A 454 8.45 17.96 7.56
C TYR A 454 7.80 16.95 6.60
N VAL A 455 8.27 16.88 5.36
CA VAL A 455 7.80 15.90 4.37
C VAL A 455 8.08 14.47 4.84
N ILE A 456 9.28 14.23 5.44
CA ILE A 456 9.63 12.91 5.97
C ILE A 456 8.68 12.53 7.12
N GLY A 457 8.44 13.45 8.06
CA GLY A 457 7.48 13.25 9.14
C GLY A 457 6.10 12.89 8.61
N HIS A 458 5.59 13.67 7.65
CA HIS A 458 4.27 13.48 7.04
C HIS A 458 4.10 12.07 6.46
N PHE A 459 4.89 11.70 5.45
CA PHE A 459 4.65 10.43 4.78
C PHE A 459 4.97 9.22 5.68
N HIS A 460 5.90 9.35 6.63
CA HIS A 460 6.14 8.28 7.59
C HIS A 460 4.96 8.10 8.55
N TYR A 461 4.27 9.15 8.99
CA TYR A 461 3.03 8.99 9.77
C TYR A 461 1.93 8.26 9.00
N VAL A 462 1.87 8.43 7.67
CA VAL A 462 0.95 7.67 6.83
C VAL A 462 1.40 6.21 6.69
N VAL A 463 2.69 5.96 6.40
CA VAL A 463 3.18 4.61 6.05
C VAL A 463 3.57 3.81 7.28
N ALA A 464 4.36 4.34 8.23
CA ALA A 464 4.87 3.54 9.33
C ALA A 464 3.81 3.31 10.42
N PRO A 465 3.31 4.30 11.19
CA PRO A 465 2.22 4.04 12.13
C PRO A 465 0.86 3.87 11.44
N GLY A 466 0.69 4.36 10.23
CA GLY A 466 -0.47 4.05 9.41
C GLY A 466 -0.40 2.61 8.89
N THR A 467 0.25 2.40 7.75
CA THR A 467 0.20 1.10 7.07
C THR A 467 0.84 -0.02 7.89
N LEU A 468 2.06 0.14 8.42
CA LEU A 468 2.76 -0.96 9.09
C LEU A 468 2.06 -1.42 10.37
N LEU A 469 1.49 -0.51 11.20
CA LEU A 469 0.72 -0.95 12.37
C LEU A 469 -0.50 -1.76 11.95
N ALA A 470 -1.19 -1.37 10.87
CA ALA A 470 -2.32 -2.13 10.35
C ALA A 470 -1.89 -3.52 9.86
N LEU A 471 -0.78 -3.62 9.12
CA LEU A 471 -0.25 -4.91 8.65
C LEU A 471 0.16 -5.81 9.81
N MET A 472 0.81 -5.27 10.84
CA MET A 472 1.12 -6.03 12.06
C MET A 472 -0.16 -6.50 12.77
N GLY A 473 -1.17 -5.63 12.90
CA GLY A 473 -2.49 -6.00 13.39
C GLY A 473 -3.10 -7.14 12.60
N GLY A 474 -3.01 -7.09 11.26
CA GLY A 474 -3.45 -8.14 10.34
C GLY A 474 -2.72 -9.46 10.54
N ILE A 475 -1.40 -9.45 10.74
CA ILE A 475 -0.62 -10.66 11.04
C ILE A 475 -1.16 -11.32 12.31
N TYR A 476 -1.31 -10.57 13.42
CA TYR A 476 -1.89 -11.12 14.66
C TYR A 476 -3.32 -11.62 14.47
N TYR A 477 -4.12 -10.95 13.62
CA TYR A 477 -5.52 -11.29 13.39
C TYR A 477 -5.69 -12.58 12.58
N TRP A 478 -4.96 -12.74 11.45
CA TRP A 478 -5.06 -13.91 10.58
C TRP A 478 -4.03 -15.02 10.85
N PHE A 479 -3.08 -14.82 11.78
CA PHE A 479 -2.15 -15.88 12.20
C PHE A 479 -2.86 -17.17 12.63
N PRO A 480 -3.98 -17.12 13.40
CA PRO A 480 -4.75 -18.33 13.74
C PRO A 480 -5.32 -19.03 12.50
N LYS A 481 -5.72 -18.28 11.47
CA LYS A 481 -6.21 -18.88 10.23
C LYS A 481 -5.09 -19.62 9.47
N ALA A 482 -3.91 -19.05 9.42
CA ALA A 482 -2.78 -19.62 8.72
C ALA A 482 -2.15 -20.84 9.43
N THR A 483 -2.20 -20.88 10.76
CA THR A 483 -1.42 -21.85 11.56
C THR A 483 -2.27 -22.76 12.45
N GLY A 484 -3.55 -22.46 12.66
CA GLY A 484 -4.40 -23.09 13.68
C GLY A 484 -4.00 -22.76 15.12
N ARG A 485 -3.16 -21.75 15.31
CA ARG A 485 -2.62 -21.36 16.62
C ARG A 485 -2.70 -19.84 16.81
N LYS A 486 -2.73 -19.42 18.08
CA LYS A 486 -2.74 -18.00 18.47
C LYS A 486 -1.36 -17.56 18.91
N MET A 487 -0.96 -16.34 18.53
CA MET A 487 0.26 -15.72 19.04
C MET A 487 0.09 -15.33 20.51
N ASN A 488 1.20 -15.29 21.28
CA ASN A 488 1.17 -14.91 22.69
C ASN A 488 0.79 -13.42 22.83
N ASP A 489 -0.26 -13.15 23.62
CA ASP A 489 -0.83 -11.82 23.78
C ASP A 489 0.09 -10.87 24.56
N LEU A 490 0.79 -11.36 25.59
CA LEU A 490 1.74 -10.52 26.35
C LEU A 490 2.88 -10.00 25.47
N LEU A 491 3.52 -10.90 24.72
CA LEU A 491 4.58 -10.50 23.77
C LEU A 491 4.04 -9.58 22.69
N GLY A 492 2.81 -9.82 22.22
CA GLY A 492 2.12 -8.96 21.28
C GLY A 492 1.88 -7.54 21.82
N ARG A 493 1.48 -7.41 23.08
CA ARG A 493 1.29 -6.11 23.74
C ARG A 493 2.62 -5.38 23.98
N ILE A 494 3.68 -6.08 24.35
CA ILE A 494 5.02 -5.49 24.48
C ILE A 494 5.49 -4.96 23.12
N HIS A 495 5.35 -5.76 22.06
CA HIS A 495 5.65 -5.33 20.69
C HIS A 495 4.84 -4.09 20.30
N PHE A 496 3.53 -4.09 20.57
CA PHE A 496 2.66 -2.97 20.25
C PHE A 496 3.08 -1.68 20.95
N TRP A 497 3.15 -1.69 22.29
CA TRP A 497 3.45 -0.46 23.04
C TRP A 497 4.85 0.08 22.76
N GLY A 498 5.84 -0.83 22.68
CA GLY A 498 7.20 -0.44 22.34
C GLY A 498 7.28 0.18 20.93
N SER A 499 6.64 -0.41 19.95
CA SER A 499 6.59 0.12 18.59
C SER A 499 5.83 1.44 18.52
N PHE A 500 4.66 1.55 19.15
CA PHE A 500 3.84 2.76 19.15
C PHE A 500 4.57 3.96 19.75
N ILE A 501 5.21 3.79 20.91
CA ILE A 501 5.97 4.86 21.55
C ILE A 501 7.19 5.24 20.71
N SER A 502 7.96 4.25 20.29
CA SER A 502 9.19 4.50 19.52
C SER A 502 8.92 5.20 18.19
N ILE A 503 7.87 4.83 17.46
CA ILE A 503 7.46 5.46 16.21
C ILE A 503 7.18 6.96 16.41
N ASN A 504 6.49 7.33 17.49
CA ASN A 504 6.23 8.74 17.79
C ASN A 504 7.51 9.51 18.18
N VAL A 505 8.43 8.88 18.92
CA VAL A 505 9.75 9.46 19.22
C VAL A 505 10.57 9.68 17.95
N VAL A 506 10.41 8.80 16.93
CA VAL A 506 11.12 8.94 15.65
C VAL A 506 10.53 10.05 14.80
N PHE A 507 9.21 10.06 14.56
CA PHE A 507 8.66 10.87 13.47
C PHE A 507 8.07 12.22 13.92
N MET A 508 7.66 12.39 15.20
CA MET A 508 7.13 13.66 15.68
C MET A 508 8.18 14.78 15.67
N PRO A 509 9.44 14.57 16.12
CA PRO A 509 10.46 15.62 16.08
C PRO A 509 10.84 16.07 14.66
N MET A 510 10.60 15.23 13.63
CA MET A 510 10.89 15.60 12.24
C MET A 510 10.04 16.78 11.77
N PHE A 511 8.84 16.97 12.32
CA PHE A 511 8.04 18.17 12.04
C PHE A 511 8.72 19.44 12.59
N ILE A 512 9.30 19.36 13.80
CA ILE A 512 10.03 20.48 14.40
C ILE A 512 11.25 20.83 13.53
N GLN A 513 12.02 19.81 13.13
CA GLN A 513 13.19 20.01 12.26
C GLN A 513 12.78 20.60 10.90
N GLY A 514 11.71 20.09 10.29
CA GLY A 514 11.25 20.57 8.99
C GLY A 514 10.70 21.99 9.02
N LEU A 515 9.92 22.36 10.05
CA LEU A 515 9.45 23.73 10.27
C LEU A 515 10.61 24.72 10.53
N SER A 516 11.73 24.23 11.03
CA SER A 516 12.96 25.02 11.21
C SER A 516 13.81 25.08 9.92
N GLY A 517 13.33 24.56 8.79
CA GLY A 517 14.01 24.60 7.49
C GLY A 517 15.08 23.53 7.30
N MET A 518 15.14 22.48 8.14
CA MET A 518 16.09 21.38 7.96
C MET A 518 15.72 20.56 6.73
N ASN A 519 16.59 20.53 5.72
CA ASN A 519 16.40 19.77 4.49
C ASN A 519 16.58 18.26 4.72
N ARG A 520 15.83 17.44 3.98
CA ARG A 520 16.02 15.99 3.95
C ARG A 520 17.22 15.60 3.07
N ARG A 521 17.68 14.36 3.22
CA ARG A 521 18.78 13.77 2.41
C ARG A 521 20.15 14.40 2.65
N MET A 522 20.33 15.05 3.78
CA MET A 522 21.61 15.66 4.16
C MET A 522 22.47 14.63 4.89
N TYR A 523 23.64 14.34 4.33
CA TYR A 523 24.62 13.40 4.89
C TYR A 523 25.11 13.78 6.28
N ASP A 524 25.33 15.09 6.52
CA ASP A 524 25.83 15.64 7.78
C ASP A 524 24.73 15.90 8.82
N GLY A 525 23.55 15.34 8.62
CA GLY A 525 22.41 15.57 9.52
C GLY A 525 21.89 17.00 9.52
N GLY A 526 22.25 17.82 8.52
CA GLY A 526 21.85 19.22 8.39
C GLY A 526 22.83 20.22 9.03
N ALA A 527 23.93 19.77 9.62
CA ALA A 527 24.86 20.62 10.37
C ALA A 527 25.45 21.78 9.55
N THR A 528 25.68 21.58 8.24
CA THR A 528 26.25 22.60 7.35
C THR A 528 25.21 23.65 6.90
N TYR A 529 23.93 23.28 6.77
CA TYR A 529 22.97 24.12 6.06
C TYR A 529 21.79 24.61 6.91
N VAL A 530 21.54 24.01 8.08
CA VAL A 530 20.43 24.44 8.93
C VAL A 530 20.80 25.71 9.70
N MET A 531 19.97 26.73 9.60
CA MET A 531 20.21 27.99 10.30
C MET A 531 20.02 27.87 11.81
N ASN A 532 19.02 27.13 12.25
CA ASN A 532 18.75 26.88 13.65
C ASN A 532 19.45 25.59 14.11
N GLN A 533 20.64 25.71 14.65
CA GLN A 533 21.46 24.58 15.11
C GLN A 533 20.84 23.83 16.30
N ASP A 534 19.95 24.45 17.09
CA ASP A 534 19.31 23.80 18.24
C ASP A 534 18.45 22.59 17.85
N VAL A 535 17.97 22.53 16.59
CA VAL A 535 17.17 21.40 16.13
C VAL A 535 17.98 20.15 15.83
N LEU A 536 19.31 20.23 15.79
CA LEU A 536 20.17 19.07 15.51
C LEU A 536 20.14 18.05 16.65
N VAL A 537 19.88 18.47 17.89
CA VAL A 537 19.72 17.56 19.04
C VAL A 537 18.63 16.49 18.77
N TRP A 538 17.63 16.81 17.97
CA TRP A 538 16.59 15.86 17.60
C TRP A 538 17.11 14.68 16.76
N ASN A 539 18.25 14.82 16.05
CA ASN A 539 18.84 13.70 15.33
C ASN A 539 19.24 12.54 16.27
N GLU A 540 19.77 12.86 17.45
CA GLU A 540 20.11 11.86 18.46
C GLU A 540 18.85 11.21 19.04
N VAL A 541 17.86 12.02 19.42
CA VAL A 541 16.57 11.54 19.96
C VAL A 541 15.85 10.62 18.97
N ILE A 542 15.78 11.04 17.70
CA ILE A 542 15.18 10.26 16.63
C ILE A 542 15.93 8.93 16.44
N SER A 543 17.26 8.95 16.49
CA SER A 543 18.07 7.75 16.31
C SER A 543 17.91 6.77 17.47
N MET A 544 17.89 7.25 18.70
CA MET A 544 17.57 6.41 19.87
C MET A 544 16.17 5.79 19.77
N GLY A 545 15.18 6.58 19.34
CA GLY A 545 13.82 6.08 19.07
C GLY A 545 13.80 4.99 17.99
N ALA A 546 14.57 5.15 16.91
CA ALA A 546 14.66 4.19 15.83
C ALA A 546 15.32 2.87 16.28
N TRP A 547 16.38 2.93 17.06
CA TRP A 547 17.02 1.73 17.62
C TRP A 547 16.12 1.04 18.64
N ALA A 548 15.38 1.79 19.46
CA ALA A 548 14.36 1.24 20.35
C ALA A 548 13.24 0.55 19.55
N LEU A 549 12.78 1.16 18.44
CA LEU A 549 11.81 0.53 17.54
C LEU A 549 12.31 -0.83 17.03
N GLY A 550 13.58 -0.90 16.60
CA GLY A 550 14.23 -2.15 16.19
C GLY A 550 14.24 -3.20 17.30
N PHE A 551 14.59 -2.80 18.52
CA PHE A 551 14.58 -3.69 19.67
C PHE A 551 13.19 -4.30 19.93
N PHE A 552 12.12 -3.51 19.84
CA PHE A 552 10.77 -4.02 20.06
C PHE A 552 10.27 -4.94 18.94
N GLN A 553 10.85 -4.88 17.73
CA GLN A 553 10.55 -5.88 16.69
C GLN A 553 11.06 -7.28 17.05
N LEU A 554 12.09 -7.40 17.88
CA LEU A 554 12.58 -8.71 18.35
C LEU A 554 11.49 -9.48 19.12
N PHE A 555 10.62 -8.79 19.87
CA PHE A 555 9.49 -9.42 20.54
C PHE A 555 8.48 -9.99 19.55
N PHE A 556 8.24 -9.29 18.42
CA PHE A 556 7.41 -9.82 17.34
C PHE A 556 8.04 -11.06 16.70
N ILE A 557 9.31 -10.97 16.31
CA ILE A 557 10.04 -12.07 15.67
C ILE A 557 10.03 -13.32 16.57
N PHE A 558 10.38 -13.14 17.84
CA PHE A 558 10.37 -14.25 18.81
C PHE A 558 8.96 -14.82 18.99
N ASN A 559 7.94 -13.97 19.14
CA ASN A 559 6.55 -14.40 19.30
C ASN A 559 6.06 -15.17 18.07
N PHE A 560 6.38 -14.68 16.88
CA PHE A 560 5.99 -15.31 15.61
C PHE A 560 6.53 -16.74 15.51
N PHE A 561 7.85 -16.93 15.59
CA PHE A 561 8.46 -18.24 15.45
C PHE A 561 8.09 -19.19 16.59
N ARG A 562 8.06 -18.72 17.83
CA ARG A 562 7.61 -19.51 18.97
C ARG A 562 6.17 -19.99 18.79
N SER A 563 5.28 -19.13 18.29
CA SER A 563 3.85 -19.44 18.21
C SER A 563 3.49 -20.40 17.08
N ILE A 564 4.32 -20.51 16.04
CA ILE A 564 4.14 -21.54 14.99
C ILE A 564 4.11 -22.95 15.59
N ASN A 565 4.98 -23.24 16.57
CA ASN A 565 5.10 -24.56 17.15
C ASN A 565 4.42 -24.66 18.53
N HIS A 566 4.47 -23.62 19.34
CA HIS A 566 4.08 -23.60 20.75
C HIS A 566 2.93 -22.64 21.07
N GLY A 567 2.30 -22.01 20.07
CA GLY A 567 1.12 -21.17 20.27
C GLY A 567 -0.08 -21.99 20.75
N GLU A 568 -1.02 -21.33 21.41
CA GLU A 568 -2.30 -21.92 21.83
C GLU A 568 -3.05 -22.43 20.60
N LYS A 569 -3.44 -23.70 20.59
CA LYS A 569 -4.26 -24.29 19.52
C LYS A 569 -5.67 -23.74 19.61
N VAL A 570 -6.22 -23.29 18.49
CA VAL A 570 -7.55 -22.70 18.41
C VAL A 570 -8.36 -23.31 17.28
N GLY A 571 -9.70 -23.18 17.38
CA GLY A 571 -10.61 -23.63 16.32
C GLY A 571 -10.58 -22.71 15.09
N ALA A 572 -11.47 -22.99 14.14
CA ALA A 572 -11.56 -22.26 12.88
C ALA A 572 -11.86 -20.75 13.06
N ASN A 573 -12.63 -20.37 14.06
CA ASN A 573 -13.07 -18.99 14.30
C ASN A 573 -12.80 -18.54 15.76
N PRO A 574 -11.55 -18.28 16.14
CA PRO A 574 -11.20 -17.91 17.52
C PRO A 574 -11.68 -16.50 17.90
N TRP A 575 -11.96 -15.66 16.90
CA TRP A 575 -12.41 -14.28 17.12
C TRP A 575 -13.93 -14.13 17.15
N GLN A 576 -14.68 -15.21 16.83
CA GLN A 576 -16.13 -15.13 16.62
C GLN A 576 -16.48 -14.05 15.58
N ALA A 577 -15.75 -14.08 14.48
CA ALA A 577 -15.92 -13.15 13.36
C ALA A 577 -17.02 -13.63 12.40
N THR A 578 -17.52 -12.74 11.57
CA THR A 578 -18.69 -12.96 10.73
C THR A 578 -18.38 -13.29 9.27
N THR A 579 -17.15 -12.98 8.83
CA THR A 579 -16.71 -13.10 7.42
C THR A 579 -16.34 -14.53 7.05
N LEU A 580 -16.42 -14.85 5.73
CA LEU A 580 -16.36 -16.22 5.20
C LEU A 580 -15.06 -16.97 5.52
N GLU A 581 -13.91 -16.28 5.57
CA GLU A 581 -12.64 -16.94 5.88
C GLU A 581 -12.66 -17.67 7.21
N TRP A 582 -13.48 -17.24 8.15
CA TRP A 582 -13.62 -17.87 9.47
C TRP A 582 -14.54 -19.11 9.47
N GLN A 583 -15.22 -19.39 8.35
CA GLN A 583 -15.94 -20.65 8.15
C GLN A 583 -15.00 -21.77 7.64
N ALA A 584 -13.93 -21.40 6.92
CA ALA A 584 -12.94 -22.35 6.49
C ALA A 584 -12.17 -22.96 7.69
N PRO A 585 -11.69 -24.20 7.59
CA PRO A 585 -10.79 -24.78 8.60
C PRO A 585 -9.53 -23.94 8.83
N SER A 586 -8.83 -24.15 9.94
CA SER A 586 -7.58 -23.46 10.27
C SER A 586 -6.48 -24.49 10.57
N PRO A 587 -5.47 -24.67 9.72
CA PRO A 587 -5.24 -24.05 8.39
C PRO A 587 -6.28 -24.45 7.34
N PRO A 588 -6.56 -23.59 6.32
CA PRO A 588 -7.46 -23.93 5.24
C PRO A 588 -6.83 -25.03 4.32
N PRO A 589 -7.61 -26.04 3.90
CA PRO A 589 -7.13 -27.05 2.96
C PRO A 589 -6.98 -26.48 1.54
N HIS A 590 -6.44 -27.26 0.61
CA HIS A 590 -6.49 -26.95 -0.81
C HIS A 590 -7.97 -26.83 -1.25
N GLY A 591 -8.30 -25.78 -2.02
CA GLY A 591 -9.67 -25.44 -2.39
C GLY A 591 -10.47 -24.73 -1.29
N ASN A 592 -9.86 -24.41 -0.13
CA ASN A 592 -10.35 -23.55 0.95
C ASN A 592 -11.54 -24.10 1.75
N PHE A 593 -12.59 -24.58 1.09
CA PHE A 593 -13.85 -25.02 1.71
C PHE A 593 -14.16 -26.46 1.30
N SER A 594 -14.67 -27.25 2.22
CA SER A 594 -15.11 -28.63 1.92
C SER A 594 -16.33 -28.65 0.99
N THR A 595 -17.18 -27.65 1.10
CA THR A 595 -18.34 -27.40 0.22
C THR A 595 -18.35 -25.91 -0.15
N PRO A 596 -18.68 -25.56 -1.42
CA PRO A 596 -18.77 -24.15 -1.81
C PRO A 596 -19.69 -23.39 -0.85
N PRO A 597 -19.23 -22.29 -0.23
CA PRO A 597 -20.05 -21.53 0.69
C PRO A 597 -21.17 -20.79 -0.06
N GLN A 598 -22.33 -20.65 0.59
CA GLN A 598 -23.41 -19.80 0.15
C GLN A 598 -23.55 -18.62 1.11
N VAL A 599 -23.75 -17.42 0.58
CA VAL A 599 -23.82 -16.19 1.38
C VAL A 599 -25.25 -15.71 1.49
N HIS A 600 -25.72 -15.57 2.71
CA HIS A 600 -27.06 -15.09 3.03
C HIS A 600 -27.05 -13.68 3.64
N ARG A 601 -25.96 -13.28 4.32
CA ARG A 601 -25.87 -12.09 5.18
C ARG A 601 -24.78 -11.11 4.76
N GLY A 602 -24.80 -9.92 5.34
CA GLY A 602 -23.73 -8.94 5.23
C GLY A 602 -22.45 -9.36 5.97
N PRO A 603 -21.32 -8.63 5.75
CA PRO A 603 -20.03 -9.04 6.32
C PRO A 603 -19.87 -8.75 7.81
N TYR A 604 -20.71 -7.89 8.42
CA TYR A 604 -20.51 -7.39 9.79
C TYR A 604 -21.78 -7.43 10.63
N GLU A 605 -22.47 -8.55 10.62
CA GLU A 605 -23.69 -8.74 11.40
C GLU A 605 -23.37 -9.14 12.85
N TYR A 606 -22.96 -8.15 13.64
CA TYR A 606 -22.74 -8.25 15.07
C TYR A 606 -23.90 -7.61 15.85
N SER A 607 -24.22 -8.18 17.01
CA SER A 607 -25.25 -7.68 17.93
C SER A 607 -26.60 -7.41 17.26
N VAL A 608 -26.99 -8.31 16.36
CA VAL A 608 -28.27 -8.23 15.67
C VAL A 608 -29.41 -8.45 16.68
N ARG A 609 -30.37 -7.52 16.69
CA ARG A 609 -31.49 -7.57 17.64
C ARG A 609 -32.31 -8.85 17.44
N GLY A 610 -32.54 -9.61 18.53
CA GLY A 610 -33.28 -10.86 18.49
C GLY A 610 -32.47 -12.11 18.13
N ALA A 611 -31.21 -11.96 17.74
CA ALA A 611 -30.32 -13.10 17.54
C ALA A 611 -29.91 -13.74 18.86
N GLN A 612 -29.74 -15.07 18.87
CA GLN A 612 -29.29 -15.82 20.05
C GLN A 612 -27.80 -15.61 20.33
N LYS A 613 -27.01 -15.33 19.30
CA LYS A 613 -25.56 -15.04 19.38
C LYS A 613 -25.29 -13.57 19.09
N ASP A 614 -24.19 -13.05 19.60
CA ASP A 614 -23.75 -11.68 19.33
C ASP A 614 -23.06 -11.50 17.95
N PHE A 615 -23.00 -12.56 17.14
CA PHE A 615 -22.50 -12.54 15.77
C PHE A 615 -23.24 -13.57 14.91
N LEU A 616 -23.46 -13.22 13.64
CA LEU A 616 -24.04 -14.11 12.63
C LEU A 616 -23.08 -14.19 11.46
N MET A 617 -22.70 -15.41 11.06
CA MET A 617 -21.74 -15.59 9.97
C MET A 617 -22.42 -15.38 8.61
N GLN A 618 -21.67 -14.90 7.63
CA GLN A 618 -22.20 -14.62 6.28
C GLN A 618 -22.90 -15.81 5.62
N GLY A 619 -22.46 -17.04 5.91
CA GLY A 619 -23.08 -18.26 5.40
C GLY A 619 -24.23 -18.81 6.23
N GLU A 620 -24.56 -18.21 7.38
CA GLU A 620 -25.74 -18.64 8.18
C GLU A 620 -27.02 -18.13 7.51
N ALA A 621 -27.92 -19.07 7.16
CA ALA A 621 -29.25 -18.72 6.67
C ALA A 621 -30.08 -18.07 7.79
N ASP A 622 -31.08 -17.27 7.41
CA ASP A 622 -32.07 -16.78 8.37
C ASP A 622 -32.82 -17.97 8.96
N GLU A 623 -32.89 -18.08 10.28
CA GLU A 623 -33.80 -19.03 10.91
C GLU A 623 -35.22 -18.67 10.45
N PRO A 624 -36.05 -19.66 9.99
CA PRO A 624 -37.44 -19.37 9.69
C PRO A 624 -38.04 -18.71 10.94
N GLN A 625 -38.55 -17.49 10.79
CA GLN A 625 -39.34 -16.87 11.86
C GLN A 625 -40.44 -17.87 12.21
N ALA A 626 -40.40 -18.43 13.43
CA ALA A 626 -41.54 -19.20 13.91
C ALA A 626 -42.75 -18.27 13.75
N GLU A 627 -43.68 -18.63 12.87
CA GLU A 627 -44.93 -17.94 12.75
C GLU A 627 -45.46 -17.77 14.18
N SER A 628 -45.50 -16.52 14.65
CA SER A 628 -46.14 -16.20 15.90
C SER A 628 -47.57 -16.68 15.73
N ALA A 629 -47.88 -17.85 16.25
CA ALA A 629 -49.22 -18.35 16.39
C ALA A 629 -50.04 -17.23 17.01
N LYS A 630 -50.83 -16.54 16.20
CA LYS A 630 -51.89 -15.68 16.72
C LYS A 630 -52.86 -16.60 17.46
N VAL A 631 -52.79 -16.57 18.79
CA VAL A 631 -53.87 -17.02 19.66
C VAL A 631 -54.73 -15.82 20.01
#